data_4836a2ce619bad34582e46c163ac0cf8
#
_entry.id   4836a2ce619bad34582e46c163ac0cf8
#
_cell.length_a   1.000
_cell.length_b   1.000
_cell.length_c   1.000
_cell.angle_alpha   90.00
_cell.angle_beta   90.00
_cell.angle_gamma   90.00
#
_symmetry.space_group_name_H-M   'P 1'
#
loop_
_entity.id
_entity.type
_entity.pdbx_description
1 polymer ?
#
loop_
_entity_poly.entity_id
_entity_poly.type
_entity_poly.pdbx_seq_one_letter_code
_entity_poly.pdbx_strand_id
1 'polypeptide(L)'
;MSTPPIHVTRRHALASGAALGLGLTLGATGLTAHAQAAKEVLRVGFQKYGTLTLLKARGDLEKRLAPLGIEVKWTEFPAGPQLLEGLNVGSIDFGNVGEAPPIFAQAAGADLVYVANQPPSPAAEAIVVPKDSPLKSVAELRGKKVALNKGSNVHYLLVKALEKAGVPYGDIQTVFLPPADARAAFERGAVDAWAIWDPFLAAAEKQIGARVLADGRSLVSNHQFYLASRAYADKKPQVVAALIDELVKLDAWALKSQKDVAAVLAPQIGLDIGIAELATSRFAFGIKPITPAVAAEQQKIADAFFDLKLIPKAIRIAEALPSAKVALAN
;
A
#
# COMPACT_ATOMS: atom_id res chain seq x y z
N MET A 1 13.84 53.78 34.76
CA MET A 1 14.79 54.40 33.83
C MET A 1 14.40 53.95 32.44
N SER A 2 13.73 54.86 31.74
CA SER A 2 13.19 54.70 30.39
C SER A 2 14.18 55.23 29.36
N THR A 3 14.34 54.54 28.27
CA THR A 3 14.93 55.13 27.07
C THR A 3 14.00 54.91 25.87
N PRO A 4 13.82 55.93 25.03
CA PRO A 4 12.77 56.01 24.01
C PRO A 4 13.21 55.53 22.63
N PRO A 5 12.25 55.42 21.66
CA PRO A 5 12.53 54.89 20.32
C PRO A 5 12.99 55.97 19.34
N ILE A 6 13.81 55.55 18.37
CA ILE A 6 14.28 56.44 17.30
C ILE A 6 13.42 56.25 16.07
N HIS A 7 12.69 57.31 15.72
CA HIS A 7 12.03 57.52 14.42
C HIS A 7 13.06 58.06 13.41
N VAL A 8 13.13 57.50 12.21
CA VAL A 8 13.73 58.16 11.06
C VAL A 8 12.73 58.31 9.94
N THR A 9 12.48 59.54 9.61
CA THR A 9 11.56 60.07 8.61
C THR A 9 12.13 60.07 7.20
N ARG A 10 11.24 59.93 6.22
CA ARG A 10 11.41 60.20 4.77
C ARG A 10 11.80 61.63 4.51
N ARG A 11 12.62 61.91 3.48
CA ARG A 11 12.37 62.98 2.48
C ARG A 11 13.50 63.10 1.43
N HIS A 12 13.06 63.03 0.16
CA HIS A 12 13.37 63.80 -1.03
C HIS A 12 14.82 64.06 -1.49
N ALA A 13 15.07 63.69 -2.76
CA ALA A 13 15.55 64.67 -3.76
C ALA A 13 15.38 64.13 -5.19
N LEU A 14 14.62 64.92 -5.96
CA LEU A 14 14.58 64.90 -7.42
C LEU A 14 15.78 65.71 -7.95
N ALA A 15 16.41 65.25 -9.00
CA ALA A 15 17.14 66.16 -9.91
C ALA A 15 17.20 65.52 -11.30
N SER A 16 16.75 66.29 -12.26
CA SER A 16 16.63 66.11 -13.70
C SER A 16 18.00 66.12 -14.42
N GLY A 17 18.09 65.38 -15.50
CA GLY A 17 19.22 65.50 -16.46
C GLY A 17 18.88 64.82 -17.77
N ALA A 18 18.49 65.58 -18.80
CA ALA A 18 18.30 65.13 -20.16
C ALA A 18 19.66 65.19 -20.92
N ALA A 19 19.98 64.15 -21.71
CA ALA A 19 20.90 64.25 -22.84
C ALA A 19 20.69 63.11 -23.87
N LEU A 20 20.36 63.54 -25.03
CA LEU A 20 20.42 63.00 -26.38
C LEU A 20 21.24 61.71 -26.71
N GLY A 21 20.60 60.75 -27.33
CA GLY A 21 20.89 60.29 -28.70
C GLY A 21 22.06 59.35 -28.90
N LEU A 22 21.76 58.14 -29.27
CA LEU A 22 22.24 57.50 -30.53
C LEU A 22 21.63 56.10 -30.64
N GLY A 23 21.03 55.80 -31.75
CA GLY A 23 20.38 54.51 -32.02
C GLY A 23 21.40 53.38 -32.12
N LEU A 24 21.11 52.28 -31.44
CA LEU A 24 21.61 50.95 -31.74
C LEU A 24 20.41 50.00 -31.75
N THR A 25 20.02 49.62 -32.96
CA THR A 25 19.11 48.51 -33.20
C THR A 25 19.80 47.23 -32.77
N LEU A 26 19.66 46.87 -31.50
CA LEU A 26 19.97 45.51 -31.03
C LEU A 26 18.79 44.62 -31.40
N GLY A 27 19.03 43.73 -32.37
CA GLY A 27 18.10 42.68 -32.72
C GLY A 27 17.67 41.92 -31.49
N ALA A 28 16.35 41.98 -31.22
CA ALA A 28 15.70 41.13 -30.25
C ALA A 28 15.76 39.69 -30.77
N THR A 29 16.86 38.98 -30.52
CA THR A 29 16.85 37.53 -30.57
C THR A 29 15.96 37.09 -29.43
N GLY A 30 14.71 36.78 -29.78
CA GLY A 30 13.75 36.17 -28.90
C GLY A 30 14.32 34.87 -28.38
N LEU A 31 14.95 34.93 -27.20
CA LEU A 31 15.11 33.76 -26.35
C LEU A 31 13.71 33.30 -25.98
N THR A 32 13.13 32.44 -26.84
CA THR A 32 12.03 31.59 -26.42
C THR A 32 12.56 30.72 -25.29
N ALA A 33 12.40 31.19 -24.06
CA ALA A 33 12.51 30.36 -22.91
C ALA A 33 11.47 29.24 -23.13
N HIS A 34 11.92 28.10 -23.62
CA HIS A 34 11.14 26.88 -23.52
C HIS A 34 10.96 26.64 -22.02
N ALA A 35 9.83 27.13 -21.51
CA ALA A 35 9.35 26.68 -20.20
C ALA A 35 9.26 25.15 -20.33
N GLN A 36 10.24 24.45 -19.78
CA GLN A 36 10.25 23.01 -19.72
C GLN A 36 8.99 22.65 -18.95
N ALA A 37 7.97 22.17 -19.65
CA ALA A 37 6.71 21.79 -19.04
C ALA A 37 7.06 20.87 -17.85
N ALA A 38 6.61 21.24 -16.67
CA ALA A 38 6.87 20.44 -15.48
C ALA A 38 6.47 18.99 -15.81
N LYS A 39 7.42 18.06 -15.67
CA LYS A 39 7.14 16.64 -15.93
C LYS A 39 5.97 16.21 -15.08
N GLU A 40 5.01 15.58 -15.72
CA GLU A 40 3.91 14.96 -14.99
C GLU A 40 4.46 13.82 -14.12
N VAL A 41 3.94 13.66 -12.90
CA VAL A 41 4.43 12.66 -11.97
C VAL A 41 3.30 11.68 -11.65
N LEU A 42 3.59 10.38 -11.77
CA LEU A 42 2.81 9.30 -11.16
C LEU A 42 3.49 8.88 -9.86
N ARG A 43 2.79 9.00 -8.74
CA ARG A 43 3.30 8.63 -7.41
C ARG A 43 2.73 7.27 -7.01
N VAL A 44 3.60 6.27 -6.88
CA VAL A 44 3.23 4.88 -6.58
C VAL A 44 3.67 4.51 -5.18
N GLY A 45 2.72 4.11 -4.35
CA GLY A 45 2.98 3.52 -3.03
C GLY A 45 3.19 2.02 -3.15
N PHE A 46 4.20 1.49 -2.47
CA PHE A 46 4.47 0.06 -2.44
C PHE A 46 4.85 -0.41 -1.04
N GLN A 47 4.75 -1.71 -0.82
CA GLN A 47 5.22 -2.40 0.38
C GLN A 47 6.30 -3.40 -0.03
N LYS A 48 7.16 -3.83 0.90
CA LYS A 48 8.25 -4.79 0.60
C LYS A 48 7.72 -6.21 0.33
N TYR A 49 6.83 -6.35 -0.65
CA TYR A 49 6.35 -7.63 -1.19
C TYR A 49 5.64 -7.43 -2.53
N GLY A 50 5.35 -8.54 -3.22
CA GLY A 50 4.42 -8.56 -4.34
C GLY A 50 4.89 -7.86 -5.62
N THR A 51 3.96 -7.71 -6.55
CA THR A 51 4.24 -7.33 -7.93
C THR A 51 4.72 -5.88 -8.08
N LEU A 52 4.26 -4.92 -7.24
CA LEU A 52 4.76 -3.54 -7.33
C LEU A 52 6.25 -3.43 -6.97
N THR A 53 6.72 -4.22 -6.00
CA THR A 53 8.16 -4.28 -5.67
C THR A 53 8.98 -4.84 -6.83
N LEU A 54 8.46 -5.86 -7.51
CA LEU A 54 9.08 -6.42 -8.72
C LEU A 54 9.09 -5.41 -9.87
N LEU A 55 7.98 -4.72 -10.10
CA LEU A 55 7.85 -3.71 -11.16
C LEU A 55 8.85 -2.56 -10.96
N LYS A 56 8.96 -2.07 -9.72
CA LYS A 56 9.95 -1.08 -9.33
C LYS A 56 11.39 -1.56 -9.58
N ALA A 57 11.72 -2.79 -9.18
CA ALA A 57 13.06 -3.35 -9.33
C ALA A 57 13.48 -3.49 -10.80
N ARG A 58 12.54 -3.75 -11.70
CA ARG A 58 12.79 -3.90 -13.15
C ARG A 58 12.83 -2.58 -13.92
N GLY A 59 12.22 -1.52 -13.39
CA GLY A 59 12.11 -0.22 -14.04
C GLY A 59 11.28 -0.24 -15.34
N ASP A 60 10.39 -1.22 -15.49
CA ASP A 60 9.62 -1.38 -16.73
C ASP A 60 8.53 -0.31 -16.85
N LEU A 61 7.95 0.13 -15.73
CA LEU A 61 6.96 1.20 -15.69
C LEU A 61 7.58 2.56 -16.11
N GLU A 62 8.76 2.87 -15.61
CA GLU A 62 9.50 4.09 -15.97
C GLU A 62 9.79 4.12 -17.49
N LYS A 63 10.26 3.00 -18.03
CA LYS A 63 10.51 2.87 -19.49
C LYS A 63 9.23 3.07 -20.29
N ARG A 64 8.09 2.53 -19.80
CA ARG A 64 6.78 2.62 -20.45
C ARG A 64 6.22 4.05 -20.45
N LEU A 65 6.45 4.80 -19.37
CA LEU A 65 5.85 6.12 -19.16
C LEU A 65 6.76 7.30 -19.58
N ALA A 66 8.08 7.09 -19.67
CA ALA A 66 9.03 8.13 -20.06
C ALA A 66 8.71 8.78 -21.43
N PRO A 67 8.33 8.03 -22.51
CA PRO A 67 7.95 8.62 -23.79
C PRO A 67 6.68 9.49 -23.72
N LEU A 68 5.86 9.31 -22.68
CA LEU A 68 4.66 10.10 -22.41
C LEU A 68 4.95 11.36 -21.56
N GLY A 69 6.23 11.61 -21.23
CA GLY A 69 6.63 12.71 -20.37
C GLY A 69 6.27 12.54 -18.89
N ILE A 70 5.97 11.31 -18.44
CA ILE A 70 5.55 11.01 -17.07
C ILE A 70 6.73 10.42 -16.30
N GLU A 71 7.05 11.03 -15.16
CA GLU A 71 8.02 10.54 -14.19
C GLU A 71 7.31 9.63 -13.16
N VAL A 72 7.91 8.49 -12.81
CA VAL A 72 7.40 7.60 -11.75
C VAL A 72 8.16 7.87 -10.46
N LYS A 73 7.43 8.10 -9.36
CA LYS A 73 7.99 8.23 -8.01
C LYS A 73 7.44 7.14 -7.11
N TRP A 74 8.33 6.41 -6.47
CA TRP A 74 8.00 5.30 -5.58
C TRP A 74 8.15 5.73 -4.12
N THR A 75 7.13 5.40 -3.30
CA THR A 75 7.16 5.61 -1.86
C THR A 75 6.89 4.29 -1.15
N GLU A 76 7.81 3.90 -0.26
CA GLU A 76 7.67 2.68 0.55
C GLU A 76 6.79 2.94 1.77
N PHE A 77 5.91 1.99 2.07
CA PHE A 77 5.07 1.99 3.26
C PHE A 77 5.23 0.69 4.04
N PRO A 78 5.15 0.73 5.38
CA PRO A 78 5.34 -0.46 6.22
C PRO A 78 4.18 -1.45 6.13
N ALA A 79 2.96 -0.98 5.79
CA ALA A 79 1.76 -1.79 5.68
C ALA A 79 0.65 -1.07 4.89
N GLY A 80 -0.39 -1.84 4.52
CA GLY A 80 -1.51 -1.35 3.71
C GLY A 80 -2.30 -0.19 4.29
N PRO A 81 -2.65 -0.18 5.58
CA PRO A 81 -3.34 0.97 6.19
C PRO A 81 -2.58 2.28 6.02
N GLN A 82 -1.27 2.31 6.29
CA GLN A 82 -0.45 3.50 6.13
C GLN A 82 -0.30 3.91 4.66
N LEU A 83 -0.26 2.95 3.74
CA LEU A 83 -0.26 3.24 2.30
C LEU A 83 -1.54 3.96 1.89
N LEU A 84 -2.70 3.52 2.38
CA LEU A 84 -3.98 4.14 2.06
C LEU A 84 -4.21 5.48 2.76
N GLU A 85 -3.57 5.74 3.90
CA GLU A 85 -3.46 7.10 4.43
C GLU A 85 -2.71 8.00 3.45
N GLY A 86 -1.58 7.52 2.90
CA GLY A 86 -0.82 8.21 1.86
C GLY A 86 -1.66 8.48 0.60
N LEU A 87 -2.49 7.54 0.17
CA LEU A 87 -3.43 7.71 -0.95
C LEU A 87 -4.48 8.79 -0.62
N ASN A 88 -5.08 8.73 0.57
CA ASN A 88 -6.13 9.64 1.01
C ASN A 88 -5.66 11.09 1.09
N VAL A 89 -4.44 11.33 1.59
CA VAL A 89 -3.87 12.70 1.67
C VAL A 89 -3.20 13.13 0.37
N GLY A 90 -3.26 12.34 -0.69
CA GLY A 90 -2.72 12.65 -2.00
C GLY A 90 -1.19 12.63 -2.08
N SER A 91 -0.48 11.97 -1.17
CA SER A 91 0.97 11.77 -1.28
C SER A 91 1.35 10.71 -2.30
N ILE A 92 0.44 9.80 -2.61
CA ILE A 92 0.52 8.84 -3.71
C ILE A 92 -0.78 8.82 -4.52
N ASP A 93 -0.71 8.34 -5.76
CA ASP A 93 -1.82 8.26 -6.71
C ASP A 93 -2.33 6.83 -6.89
N PHE A 94 -1.45 5.85 -6.67
CA PHE A 94 -1.68 4.43 -6.91
C PHE A 94 -0.91 3.57 -5.91
N GLY A 95 -1.44 2.37 -5.60
CA GLY A 95 -0.74 1.40 -4.77
C GLY A 95 -1.46 0.06 -4.71
N ASN A 96 -0.83 -0.93 -4.04
CA ASN A 96 -1.47 -2.21 -3.77
C ASN A 96 -1.52 -2.49 -2.27
N VAL A 97 -2.60 -3.09 -1.86
CA VAL A 97 -2.83 -3.55 -0.49
C VAL A 97 -3.68 -4.83 -0.53
N GLY A 98 -3.81 -5.48 0.61
CA GLY A 98 -4.73 -6.59 0.72
C GLY A 98 -6.21 -6.17 0.86
N GLU A 99 -7.07 -7.12 1.23
CA GLU A 99 -8.53 -6.97 1.21
C GLU A 99 -9.09 -6.07 2.33
N ALA A 100 -8.48 -6.02 3.50
CA ALA A 100 -9.03 -5.27 4.62
C ALA A 100 -8.70 -3.76 4.60
N PRO A 101 -7.49 -3.30 4.27
CA PRO A 101 -7.14 -1.88 4.33
C PRO A 101 -8.08 -0.94 3.56
N PRO A 102 -8.56 -1.27 2.33
CA PRO A 102 -9.46 -0.39 1.58
C PRO A 102 -10.79 -0.16 2.29
N ILE A 103 -11.27 -1.15 3.03
CA ILE A 103 -12.53 -1.08 3.80
C ILE A 103 -12.39 -0.02 4.90
N PHE A 104 -11.28 -0.07 5.65
CA PHE A 104 -11.00 0.92 6.69
C PHE A 104 -10.82 2.33 6.11
N ALA A 105 -10.10 2.45 4.99
CA ALA A 105 -9.89 3.73 4.32
C ALA A 105 -11.22 4.32 3.81
N GLN A 106 -12.06 3.52 3.14
CA GLN A 106 -13.37 3.95 2.66
C GLN A 106 -14.29 4.34 3.82
N ALA A 107 -14.30 3.58 4.93
CA ALA A 107 -15.06 3.91 6.13
C ALA A 107 -14.58 5.22 6.78
N ALA A 108 -13.30 5.56 6.65
CA ALA A 108 -12.71 6.83 7.06
C ALA A 108 -12.96 7.98 6.06
N GLY A 109 -13.57 7.70 4.90
CA GLY A 109 -13.93 8.72 3.91
C GLY A 109 -12.93 8.90 2.77
N ALA A 110 -11.98 7.97 2.59
CA ALA A 110 -11.05 8.01 1.46
C ALA A 110 -11.78 7.81 0.13
N ASP A 111 -11.50 8.67 -0.84
CA ASP A 111 -12.06 8.58 -2.20
C ASP A 111 -11.09 7.79 -3.10
N LEU A 112 -11.25 6.48 -3.07
CA LEU A 112 -10.44 5.51 -3.78
C LEU A 112 -11.27 4.69 -4.78
N VAL A 113 -10.59 4.07 -5.74
CA VAL A 113 -11.19 3.11 -6.67
C VAL A 113 -10.36 1.81 -6.71
N TYR A 114 -11.06 0.68 -6.70
CA TYR A 114 -10.47 -0.62 -6.96
C TYR A 114 -10.24 -0.77 -8.47
N VAL A 115 -8.99 -0.92 -8.89
CA VAL A 115 -8.64 -0.98 -10.33
C VAL A 115 -8.50 -2.41 -10.81
N ALA A 116 -7.88 -3.25 -10.00
CA ALA A 116 -7.64 -4.66 -10.30
C ALA A 116 -7.43 -5.47 -9.01
N ASN A 117 -7.42 -6.78 -9.11
CA ASN A 117 -7.06 -7.67 -8.02
C ASN A 117 -6.17 -8.83 -8.50
N GLN A 118 -5.49 -9.47 -7.55
CA GLN A 118 -4.86 -10.77 -7.74
C GLN A 118 -5.74 -11.90 -7.15
N PRO A 119 -5.56 -13.16 -7.60
CA PRO A 119 -6.26 -14.29 -7.01
C PRO A 119 -6.01 -14.45 -5.52
N PRO A 120 -6.83 -15.25 -4.81
CA PRO A 120 -6.64 -15.53 -3.39
C PRO A 120 -5.27 -16.10 -3.06
N SER A 121 -4.67 -15.63 -1.96
CA SER A 121 -3.40 -16.11 -1.41
C SER A 121 -3.51 -16.43 0.09
N PRO A 122 -4.44 -17.29 0.51
CA PRO A 122 -4.74 -17.50 1.93
C PRO A 122 -3.58 -18.09 2.74
N ALA A 123 -2.63 -18.77 2.10
CA ALA A 123 -1.45 -19.31 2.75
C ALA A 123 -0.38 -18.25 3.07
N ALA A 124 -0.49 -17.05 2.48
CA ALA A 124 0.51 -15.97 2.64
C ALA A 124 0.30 -15.15 3.92
N GLU A 125 -0.59 -15.56 4.80
CA GLU A 125 -0.82 -14.94 6.11
C GLU A 125 -1.17 -15.98 7.17
N ALA A 126 -0.76 -15.72 8.41
CA ALA A 126 -0.98 -16.65 9.51
C ALA A 126 -1.01 -15.94 10.87
N ILE A 127 -1.57 -16.64 11.86
CA ILE A 127 -1.36 -16.39 13.28
C ILE A 127 -0.23 -17.32 13.71
N VAL A 128 0.87 -16.75 14.22
CA VAL A 128 2.03 -17.51 14.69
C VAL A 128 2.21 -17.35 16.19
N VAL A 129 2.83 -18.35 16.80
CA VAL A 129 3.21 -18.39 18.20
C VAL A 129 4.70 -18.71 18.32
N PRO A 130 5.38 -18.37 19.44
CA PRO A 130 6.76 -18.78 19.68
C PRO A 130 6.93 -20.29 19.52
N LYS A 131 8.14 -20.74 19.14
CA LYS A 131 8.49 -22.15 18.94
C LYS A 131 8.05 -23.03 20.10
N ASP A 132 8.34 -22.59 21.32
CA ASP A 132 8.09 -23.34 22.56
C ASP A 132 6.77 -22.95 23.24
N SER A 133 5.90 -22.21 22.54
CA SER A 133 4.59 -21.82 23.07
C SER A 133 3.73 -23.04 23.40
N PRO A 134 3.07 -23.08 24.57
CA PRO A 134 2.13 -24.14 24.93
C PRO A 134 0.86 -24.10 24.08
N LEU A 135 0.53 -22.98 23.43
CA LEU A 135 -0.69 -22.80 22.65
C LEU A 135 -0.71 -23.74 21.45
N LYS A 136 -1.75 -24.55 21.31
CA LYS A 136 -1.92 -25.54 20.22
C LYS A 136 -3.09 -25.21 19.30
N SER A 137 -4.01 -24.34 19.74
CA SER A 137 -5.21 -23.98 18.99
C SER A 137 -5.56 -22.50 19.14
N VAL A 138 -6.37 -21.98 18.21
CA VAL A 138 -6.88 -20.60 18.27
C VAL A 138 -7.79 -20.39 19.48
N ALA A 139 -8.48 -21.43 19.97
CA ALA A 139 -9.34 -21.34 21.16
C ALA A 139 -8.54 -20.95 22.42
N GLU A 140 -7.26 -21.30 22.49
CA GLU A 140 -6.37 -20.98 23.62
C GLU A 140 -5.84 -19.53 23.59
N LEU A 141 -6.18 -18.75 22.54
CA LEU A 141 -5.90 -17.32 22.50
C LEU A 141 -6.78 -16.49 23.45
N ARG A 142 -7.82 -17.09 24.06
CA ARG A 142 -8.66 -16.41 25.06
C ARG A 142 -7.79 -15.84 26.18
N GLY A 143 -7.93 -14.53 26.46
CA GLY A 143 -7.15 -13.79 27.45
C GLY A 143 -5.70 -13.49 27.04
N LYS A 144 -5.25 -13.93 25.85
CA LYS A 144 -3.88 -13.76 25.37
C LYS A 144 -3.68 -12.46 24.63
N LYS A 145 -2.42 -11.98 24.61
CA LYS A 145 -2.00 -10.81 23.83
C LYS A 145 -1.65 -11.23 22.41
N VAL A 146 -2.37 -10.69 21.44
CA VAL A 146 -2.14 -10.96 20.01
C VAL A 146 -1.71 -9.67 19.30
N ALA A 147 -0.47 -9.64 18.80
CA ALA A 147 0.02 -8.52 18.01
C ALA A 147 -0.50 -8.62 16.57
N LEU A 148 -0.88 -7.47 16.00
CA LEU A 148 -1.27 -7.34 14.60
C LEU A 148 -1.25 -5.87 14.16
N ASN A 149 -1.22 -5.62 12.84
CA ASN A 149 -1.44 -4.28 12.30
C ASN A 149 -2.95 -4.04 12.14
N LYS A 150 -3.48 -3.01 12.82
CA LYS A 150 -4.91 -2.67 12.79
C LYS A 150 -5.38 -2.37 11.36
N GLY A 151 -6.48 -2.98 10.94
CA GLY A 151 -7.07 -2.75 9.62
C GLY A 151 -6.31 -3.41 8.46
N SER A 152 -5.30 -4.26 8.72
CA SER A 152 -4.65 -5.09 7.72
C SER A 152 -5.40 -6.42 7.48
N ASN A 153 -4.99 -7.19 6.48
CA ASN A 153 -5.58 -8.49 6.17
C ASN A 153 -5.62 -9.43 7.36
N VAL A 154 -4.51 -9.50 8.12
CA VAL A 154 -4.43 -10.38 9.28
C VAL A 154 -5.35 -9.96 10.42
N HIS A 155 -5.90 -8.74 10.36
CA HIS A 155 -6.99 -8.37 11.27
C HIS A 155 -8.27 -9.15 10.92
N TYR A 156 -8.58 -9.28 9.62
CA TYR A 156 -9.69 -10.10 9.18
C TYR A 156 -9.44 -11.60 9.41
N LEU A 157 -8.23 -12.09 9.11
CA LEU A 157 -7.83 -13.46 9.45
C LEU A 157 -8.06 -13.76 10.92
N LEU A 158 -7.61 -12.88 11.83
CA LEU A 158 -7.79 -13.07 13.26
C LEU A 158 -9.27 -13.14 13.65
N VAL A 159 -10.10 -12.23 13.13
CA VAL A 159 -11.55 -12.24 13.34
C VAL A 159 -12.15 -13.58 12.92
N LYS A 160 -11.85 -14.05 11.71
CA LYS A 160 -12.40 -15.32 11.18
C LYS A 160 -11.87 -16.55 11.90
N ALA A 161 -10.60 -16.53 12.33
CA ALA A 161 -10.02 -17.63 13.09
C ALA A 161 -10.67 -17.75 14.49
N LEU A 162 -10.89 -16.63 15.17
CA LEU A 162 -11.58 -16.58 16.46
C LEU A 162 -13.05 -17.00 16.35
N GLU A 163 -13.76 -16.50 15.33
CA GLU A 163 -15.15 -16.89 15.04
C GLU A 163 -15.27 -18.42 14.88
N LYS A 164 -14.41 -19.02 14.05
CA LYS A 164 -14.37 -20.47 13.83
C LYS A 164 -14.05 -21.26 15.11
N ALA A 165 -13.24 -20.69 15.99
CA ALA A 165 -12.86 -21.29 17.27
C ALA A 165 -13.88 -21.03 18.39
N GLY A 166 -14.96 -20.28 18.15
CA GLY A 166 -15.95 -19.93 19.16
C GLY A 166 -15.41 -18.98 20.25
N VAL A 167 -14.41 -18.15 19.92
CA VAL A 167 -13.82 -17.16 20.82
C VAL A 167 -14.31 -15.77 20.41
N PRO A 168 -15.07 -15.06 21.26
CA PRO A 168 -15.43 -13.67 21.03
C PRO A 168 -14.18 -12.80 20.83
N TYR A 169 -14.21 -11.89 19.87
CA TYR A 169 -13.08 -11.00 19.57
C TYR A 169 -12.64 -10.18 20.79
N GLY A 170 -13.59 -9.78 21.64
CA GLY A 170 -13.32 -9.04 22.89
C GLY A 170 -12.64 -9.88 23.99
N ASP A 171 -12.57 -11.20 23.85
CA ASP A 171 -11.97 -12.09 24.84
C ASP A 171 -10.44 -12.24 24.67
N ILE A 172 -9.85 -11.61 23.64
CA ILE A 172 -8.40 -11.51 23.46
C ILE A 172 -7.92 -10.07 23.71
N GLN A 173 -6.62 -9.92 23.96
CA GLN A 173 -5.98 -8.61 24.10
C GLN A 173 -5.26 -8.26 22.79
N THR A 174 -5.89 -7.46 21.91
CA THR A 174 -5.24 -7.00 20.68
C THR A 174 -4.18 -5.95 20.96
N VAL A 175 -2.97 -6.14 20.42
CA VAL A 175 -1.84 -5.20 20.49
C VAL A 175 -1.57 -4.70 19.08
N PHE A 176 -1.97 -3.48 18.79
CA PHE A 176 -1.85 -2.90 17.45
C PHE A 176 -0.47 -2.30 17.23
N LEU A 177 0.33 -2.95 16.40
CA LEU A 177 1.71 -2.59 16.08
C LEU A 177 1.99 -2.72 14.58
N PRO A 178 2.84 -1.86 14.00
CA PRO A 178 3.42 -2.10 12.67
C PRO A 178 4.24 -3.40 12.66
N PRO A 179 4.48 -4.03 11.49
CA PRO A 179 5.12 -5.34 11.43
C PRO A 179 6.48 -5.44 12.13
N ALA A 180 7.35 -4.43 12.00
CA ALA A 180 8.66 -4.44 12.65
C ALA A 180 8.58 -4.40 14.18
N ASP A 181 7.70 -3.55 14.72
CA ASP A 181 7.49 -3.43 16.17
C ASP A 181 6.78 -4.67 16.73
N ALA A 182 5.82 -5.23 15.96
CA ALA A 182 5.15 -6.48 16.32
C ALA A 182 6.13 -7.65 16.37
N ARG A 183 7.06 -7.73 15.42
CA ARG A 183 8.15 -8.71 15.44
C ARG A 183 9.00 -8.57 16.69
N ALA A 184 9.46 -7.35 16.99
CA ALA A 184 10.26 -7.10 18.16
C ALA A 184 9.52 -7.41 19.47
N ALA A 185 8.21 -7.13 19.57
CA ALA A 185 7.38 -7.48 20.72
C ALA A 185 7.23 -9.00 20.85
N PHE A 186 7.04 -9.71 19.74
CA PHE A 186 6.92 -11.16 19.68
C PHE A 186 8.23 -11.86 20.11
N GLU A 187 9.38 -11.45 19.59
CA GLU A 187 10.69 -12.00 19.93
C GLU A 187 11.04 -11.81 21.43
N ARG A 188 10.59 -10.71 22.05
CA ARG A 188 10.80 -10.46 23.49
C ARG A 188 9.77 -11.14 24.40
N GLY A 189 8.80 -11.87 23.83
CA GLY A 189 7.71 -12.47 24.60
C GLY A 189 6.73 -11.45 25.22
N ALA A 190 6.68 -10.21 24.70
CA ALA A 190 5.72 -9.20 25.17
C ALA A 190 4.29 -9.47 24.69
N VAL A 191 4.13 -10.32 23.69
CA VAL A 191 2.85 -10.83 23.16
C VAL A 191 2.93 -12.35 23.01
N ASP A 192 1.77 -13.01 23.13
CA ASP A 192 1.66 -14.48 23.09
C ASP A 192 1.57 -15.02 21.66
N ALA A 193 1.03 -14.22 20.74
CA ALA A 193 0.85 -14.56 19.34
C ALA A 193 1.02 -13.32 18.45
N TRP A 194 1.29 -13.56 17.17
CA TRP A 194 1.43 -12.52 16.16
C TRP A 194 0.69 -12.93 14.88
N ALA A 195 -0.24 -12.10 14.44
CA ALA A 195 -0.89 -12.26 13.15
C ALA A 195 -0.13 -11.44 12.10
N ILE A 196 0.38 -12.12 11.06
CA ILE A 196 1.31 -11.52 10.09
C ILE A 196 1.23 -12.18 8.72
N TRP A 197 1.70 -11.49 7.71
CA TRP A 197 1.74 -11.91 6.30
C TRP A 197 3.18 -12.05 5.79
N ASP A 198 3.34 -12.68 4.62
CA ASP A 198 4.63 -12.80 3.92
C ASP A 198 5.11 -11.42 3.36
N PRO A 199 6.42 -11.15 3.40
CA PRO A 199 7.52 -12.06 3.75
C PRO A 199 7.84 -12.16 5.25
N PHE A 200 7.18 -11.37 6.10
CA PHE A 200 7.42 -11.40 7.56
C PHE A 200 7.08 -12.76 8.18
N LEU A 201 6.02 -13.43 7.66
CA LEU A 201 5.65 -14.78 8.07
C LEU A 201 6.79 -15.77 7.79
N ALA A 202 7.28 -15.82 6.56
CA ALA A 202 8.40 -16.69 6.18
C ALA A 202 9.66 -16.39 6.99
N ALA A 203 9.95 -15.10 7.24
CA ALA A 203 11.06 -14.69 8.08
C ALA A 203 10.88 -15.16 9.54
N ALA A 204 9.68 -15.06 10.11
CA ALA A 204 9.39 -15.54 11.45
C ALA A 204 9.57 -17.06 11.56
N GLU A 205 9.10 -17.83 10.58
CA GLU A 205 9.28 -19.27 10.55
C GLU A 205 10.77 -19.68 10.44
N LYS A 206 11.52 -19.03 9.54
CA LYS A 206 12.91 -19.43 9.23
C LYS A 206 13.94 -18.88 10.20
N GLN A 207 13.79 -17.65 10.68
CA GLN A 207 14.82 -16.99 11.49
C GLN A 207 14.61 -17.17 12.99
N ILE A 208 13.34 -17.23 13.45
CA ILE A 208 13.04 -17.34 14.87
C ILE A 208 12.24 -18.59 15.24
N GLY A 209 11.99 -19.47 14.26
CA GLY A 209 11.31 -20.75 14.50
C GLY A 209 9.85 -20.60 14.93
N ALA A 210 9.20 -19.48 14.58
CA ALA A 210 7.79 -19.29 14.90
C ALA A 210 6.94 -20.42 14.31
N ARG A 211 5.95 -20.85 15.08
CA ARG A 211 5.06 -21.95 14.70
C ARG A 211 3.70 -21.38 14.26
N VAL A 212 3.21 -21.81 13.11
CA VAL A 212 1.88 -21.45 12.63
C VAL A 212 0.83 -22.11 13.52
N LEU A 213 -0.07 -21.30 14.10
CA LEU A 213 -1.22 -21.74 14.88
C LEU A 213 -2.45 -21.92 13.95
N ALA A 214 -2.66 -20.97 13.04
CA ALA A 214 -3.65 -21.01 11.98
C ALA A 214 -3.19 -20.13 10.81
N ASP A 215 -3.50 -20.50 9.59
CA ASP A 215 -3.32 -19.67 8.38
C ASP A 215 -4.68 -19.31 7.74
N GLY A 216 -4.63 -18.57 6.63
CA GLY A 216 -5.84 -18.11 5.96
C GLY A 216 -6.66 -19.20 5.24
N ARG A 217 -6.08 -20.40 5.02
CA ARG A 217 -6.76 -21.48 4.30
C ARG A 217 -8.07 -21.87 4.98
N SER A 218 -9.15 -21.93 4.20
CA SER A 218 -10.53 -22.21 4.68
C SER A 218 -11.07 -21.17 5.69
N LEU A 219 -10.45 -20.00 5.80
CA LEU A 219 -10.87 -18.90 6.66
C LEU A 219 -11.14 -17.62 5.86
N VAL A 220 -10.17 -17.22 5.04
CA VAL A 220 -10.19 -15.95 4.29
C VAL A 220 -9.59 -16.15 2.90
N SER A 221 -9.89 -15.25 1.98
CA SER A 221 -9.33 -15.28 0.63
C SER A 221 -7.95 -14.66 0.55
N ASN A 222 -7.71 -13.60 1.31
CA ASN A 222 -6.48 -12.80 1.25
C ASN A 222 -6.19 -12.33 -0.18
N HIS A 223 -7.15 -11.67 -0.81
CA HIS A 223 -6.95 -10.99 -2.08
C HIS A 223 -5.97 -9.81 -1.94
N GLN A 224 -5.22 -9.54 -3.00
CA GLN A 224 -4.50 -8.29 -3.17
C GLN A 224 -5.29 -7.41 -4.13
N PHE A 225 -5.45 -6.12 -3.78
CA PHE A 225 -6.13 -5.12 -4.60
C PHE A 225 -5.17 -4.02 -5.02
N TYR A 226 -5.29 -3.61 -6.27
CA TYR A 226 -4.64 -2.43 -6.83
C TYR A 226 -5.65 -1.29 -6.79
N LEU A 227 -5.22 -0.18 -6.22
CA LEU A 227 -6.08 0.96 -5.92
C LEU A 227 -5.47 2.24 -6.48
N ALA A 228 -6.33 3.15 -6.91
CA ALA A 228 -5.94 4.51 -7.27
C ALA A 228 -6.79 5.51 -6.48
N SER A 229 -6.30 6.73 -6.29
CA SER A 229 -7.20 7.82 -5.92
C SER A 229 -8.19 8.06 -7.08
N ARG A 230 -9.46 8.29 -6.76
CA ARG A 230 -10.48 8.52 -7.80
C ARG A 230 -10.10 9.69 -8.69
N ALA A 231 -9.65 10.78 -8.08
CA ALA A 231 -9.22 11.97 -8.81
C ALA A 231 -8.12 11.68 -9.85
N TYR A 232 -7.14 10.81 -9.52
CA TYR A 232 -6.10 10.43 -10.47
C TYR A 232 -6.64 9.48 -11.55
N ALA A 233 -7.40 8.47 -11.16
CA ALA A 233 -7.97 7.48 -12.06
C ALA A 233 -8.89 8.13 -13.13
N ASP A 234 -9.73 9.08 -12.73
CA ASP A 234 -10.64 9.78 -13.62
C ASP A 234 -9.90 10.76 -14.54
N LYS A 235 -8.84 11.43 -14.03
CA LYS A 235 -8.05 12.38 -14.79
C LYS A 235 -7.07 11.72 -15.75
N LYS A 236 -6.52 10.54 -15.39
CA LYS A 236 -5.42 9.86 -16.10
C LYS A 236 -5.70 8.37 -16.33
N PRO A 237 -6.87 8.00 -16.86
CA PRO A 237 -7.23 6.58 -17.03
C PRO A 237 -6.24 5.83 -17.90
N GLN A 238 -5.64 6.48 -18.93
CA GLN A 238 -4.64 5.88 -19.81
C GLN A 238 -3.32 5.54 -19.08
N VAL A 239 -2.95 6.31 -18.03
CA VAL A 239 -1.74 6.04 -17.23
C VAL A 239 -2.00 4.86 -16.32
N VAL A 240 -3.17 4.82 -15.69
CA VAL A 240 -3.60 3.69 -14.85
C VAL A 240 -3.65 2.41 -15.70
N ALA A 241 -4.22 2.46 -16.91
CA ALA A 241 -4.26 1.33 -17.82
C ALA A 241 -2.84 0.85 -18.20
N ALA A 242 -1.94 1.76 -18.55
CA ALA A 242 -0.55 1.42 -18.87
C ALA A 242 0.18 0.76 -17.70
N LEU A 243 -0.05 1.23 -16.48
CA LEU A 243 0.51 0.61 -15.26
C LEU A 243 -0.05 -0.81 -15.09
N ILE A 244 -1.36 -0.98 -15.21
CA ILE A 244 -1.99 -2.31 -15.08
C ILE A 244 -1.49 -3.27 -16.17
N ASP A 245 -1.28 -2.80 -17.40
CA ASP A 245 -0.72 -3.61 -18.47
C ASP A 245 0.68 -4.13 -18.12
N GLU A 246 1.55 -3.29 -17.52
CA GLU A 246 2.87 -3.73 -17.07
C GLU A 246 2.77 -4.74 -15.92
N LEU A 247 1.82 -4.55 -15.00
CA LEU A 247 1.57 -5.53 -13.93
C LEU A 247 1.06 -6.86 -14.47
N VAL A 248 0.17 -6.87 -15.46
CA VAL A 248 -0.31 -8.10 -16.14
C VAL A 248 0.84 -8.87 -16.79
N LYS A 249 1.72 -8.18 -17.51
CA LYS A 249 2.91 -8.80 -18.13
C LYS A 249 3.85 -9.38 -17.10
N LEU A 250 4.07 -8.64 -16.02
CA LEU A 250 4.96 -9.04 -14.94
C LEU A 250 4.42 -10.25 -14.17
N ASP A 251 3.11 -10.27 -13.86
CA ASP A 251 2.47 -11.41 -13.21
C ASP A 251 2.47 -12.67 -14.11
N ALA A 252 2.29 -12.48 -15.43
CA ALA A 252 2.40 -13.59 -16.39
C ALA A 252 3.82 -14.21 -16.43
N TRP A 253 4.86 -13.38 -16.26
CA TRP A 253 6.23 -13.87 -16.09
C TRP A 253 6.41 -14.54 -14.72
N ALA A 254 5.91 -13.93 -13.64
CA ALA A 254 6.04 -14.43 -12.28
C ALA A 254 5.43 -15.83 -12.10
N LEU A 255 4.29 -16.08 -12.73
CA LEU A 255 3.64 -17.41 -12.74
C LEU A 255 4.54 -18.54 -13.28
N LYS A 256 5.44 -18.22 -14.23
CA LYS A 256 6.32 -19.19 -14.90
C LYS A 256 7.72 -19.26 -14.30
N SER A 257 8.10 -18.28 -13.49
CA SER A 257 9.49 -18.04 -13.08
C SER A 257 9.61 -17.72 -11.59
N GLN A 258 8.96 -18.50 -10.73
CA GLN A 258 8.89 -18.22 -9.28
C GLN A 258 10.28 -18.10 -8.62
N LYS A 259 11.27 -18.88 -9.06
CA LYS A 259 12.66 -18.76 -8.56
C LYS A 259 13.29 -17.42 -8.92
N ASP A 260 13.07 -16.97 -10.17
CA ASP A 260 13.58 -15.67 -10.61
C ASP A 260 12.87 -14.51 -9.88
N VAL A 261 11.58 -14.68 -9.60
CA VAL A 261 10.82 -13.74 -8.75
C VAL A 261 11.47 -13.62 -7.39
N ALA A 262 11.76 -14.72 -6.72
CA ALA A 262 12.43 -14.73 -5.42
C ALA A 262 13.82 -14.08 -5.50
N ALA A 263 14.59 -14.36 -6.55
CA ALA A 263 15.92 -13.79 -6.76
C ALA A 263 15.87 -12.24 -6.94
N VAL A 264 14.83 -11.72 -7.63
CA VAL A 264 14.62 -10.27 -7.76
C VAL A 264 14.11 -9.66 -6.45
N LEU A 265 13.21 -10.34 -5.74
CA LEU A 265 12.62 -9.82 -4.50
C LEU A 265 13.60 -9.79 -3.32
N ALA A 266 14.40 -10.84 -3.13
CA ALA A 266 15.28 -11.00 -1.96
C ALA A 266 16.10 -9.73 -1.63
N PRO A 267 16.85 -9.12 -2.57
CA PRO A 267 17.58 -7.89 -2.29
C PRO A 267 16.67 -6.68 -2.04
N GLN A 268 15.47 -6.65 -2.64
CA GLN A 268 14.53 -5.52 -2.46
C GLN A 268 13.90 -5.51 -1.06
N ILE A 269 13.65 -6.69 -0.50
CA ILE A 269 13.03 -6.86 0.82
C ILE A 269 14.08 -7.01 1.93
N GLY A 270 15.37 -7.16 1.58
CA GLY A 270 16.48 -7.31 2.54
C GLY A 270 16.45 -8.65 3.29
N LEU A 271 16.00 -9.73 2.64
CA LEU A 271 15.89 -11.07 3.22
C LEU A 271 16.67 -12.09 2.37
N ASP A 272 17.08 -13.21 3.00
CA ASP A 272 17.73 -14.31 2.32
C ASP A 272 16.84 -14.92 1.23
N ILE A 273 17.47 -15.44 0.17
CA ILE A 273 16.78 -16.03 -0.97
C ILE A 273 15.82 -17.16 -0.56
N GLY A 274 16.17 -18.02 0.38
CA GLY A 274 15.29 -19.09 0.86
C GLY A 274 14.05 -18.60 1.59
N ILE A 275 14.10 -17.41 2.22
CA ILE A 275 12.93 -16.74 2.81
C ILE A 275 12.07 -16.16 1.70
N ALA A 276 12.68 -15.51 0.72
CA ALA A 276 11.98 -14.95 -0.43
C ALA A 276 11.30 -16.06 -1.27
N GLU A 277 11.94 -17.21 -1.48
CA GLU A 277 11.35 -18.37 -2.15
C GLU A 277 10.14 -18.91 -1.40
N LEU A 278 10.24 -19.07 -0.07
CA LEU A 278 9.11 -19.52 0.74
C LEU A 278 7.93 -18.54 0.67
N ALA A 279 8.18 -17.24 0.83
CA ALA A 279 7.17 -16.20 0.71
C ALA A 279 6.51 -16.21 -0.68
N THR A 280 7.33 -16.23 -1.74
CA THR A 280 6.85 -16.21 -3.13
C THR A 280 6.00 -17.45 -3.46
N SER A 281 6.33 -18.61 -2.91
CA SER A 281 5.57 -19.86 -3.14
C SER A 281 4.12 -19.81 -2.61
N ARG A 282 3.82 -18.83 -1.75
CA ARG A 282 2.47 -18.64 -1.15
C ARG A 282 1.67 -17.55 -1.86
N PHE A 283 2.29 -16.74 -2.74
CA PHE A 283 1.59 -15.72 -3.51
C PHE A 283 0.91 -16.32 -4.74
N ALA A 284 -0.29 -15.81 -5.03
CA ALA A 284 -0.98 -16.07 -6.28
C ALA A 284 -0.80 -14.86 -7.21
N PHE A 285 -0.13 -15.09 -8.33
CA PHE A 285 0.04 -14.09 -9.39
C PHE A 285 -1.11 -14.17 -10.41
N GLY A 286 -1.31 -13.14 -11.19
CA GLY A 286 -2.34 -13.05 -12.23
C GLY A 286 -3.31 -11.92 -11.97
N ILE A 287 -3.01 -10.74 -12.53
CA ILE A 287 -3.90 -9.57 -12.44
C ILE A 287 -5.24 -9.87 -13.11
N LYS A 288 -6.33 -9.57 -12.42
CA LYS A 288 -7.71 -9.78 -12.84
C LYS A 288 -8.52 -8.50 -12.69
N PRO A 289 -9.56 -8.31 -13.52
CA PRO A 289 -10.55 -7.27 -13.28
C PRO A 289 -11.35 -7.58 -12.01
N ILE A 290 -11.91 -6.53 -11.40
CA ILE A 290 -12.81 -6.68 -10.25
C ILE A 290 -14.15 -7.24 -10.74
N THR A 291 -14.39 -8.51 -10.48
CA THR A 291 -15.66 -9.15 -10.83
C THR A 291 -16.74 -8.87 -9.78
N PRO A 292 -18.03 -9.02 -10.13
CA PRO A 292 -19.12 -8.93 -9.13
C PRO A 292 -18.94 -9.89 -7.95
N ALA A 293 -18.37 -11.08 -8.19
CA ALA A 293 -18.10 -12.06 -7.14
C ALA A 293 -17.04 -11.56 -6.15
N VAL A 294 -15.94 -10.99 -6.65
CA VAL A 294 -14.88 -10.40 -5.82
C VAL A 294 -15.43 -9.20 -5.03
N ALA A 295 -16.23 -8.34 -5.67
CA ALA A 295 -16.84 -7.19 -4.98
C ALA A 295 -17.83 -7.64 -3.89
N ALA A 296 -18.59 -8.70 -4.12
CA ALA A 296 -19.51 -9.27 -3.13
C ALA A 296 -18.76 -9.92 -1.94
N GLU A 297 -17.62 -10.56 -2.21
CA GLU A 297 -16.76 -11.11 -1.16
C GLU A 297 -16.17 -9.98 -0.32
N GLN A 298 -15.66 -8.93 -0.95
CA GLN A 298 -15.15 -7.72 -0.29
C GLN A 298 -16.22 -7.04 0.57
N GLN A 299 -17.50 -7.03 0.12
CA GLN A 299 -18.61 -6.50 0.90
C GLN A 299 -18.84 -7.29 2.19
N LYS A 300 -18.75 -8.63 2.15
CA LYS A 300 -18.88 -9.46 3.37
C LYS A 300 -17.81 -9.14 4.41
N ILE A 301 -16.59 -8.80 3.98
CA ILE A 301 -15.52 -8.38 4.89
C ILE A 301 -15.90 -7.03 5.53
N ALA A 302 -16.41 -6.09 4.74
CA ALA A 302 -16.85 -4.79 5.25
C ALA A 302 -18.00 -4.93 6.26
N ASP A 303 -18.97 -5.79 5.98
CA ASP A 303 -20.11 -6.06 6.86
C ASP A 303 -19.63 -6.67 8.19
N ALA A 304 -18.73 -7.66 8.14
CA ALA A 304 -18.15 -8.26 9.34
C ALA A 304 -17.41 -7.26 10.23
N PHE A 305 -16.64 -6.34 9.64
CA PHE A 305 -15.97 -5.29 10.42
C PHE A 305 -16.95 -4.26 11.00
N PHE A 306 -18.04 -3.96 10.30
CA PHE A 306 -19.08 -3.08 10.81
C PHE A 306 -19.84 -3.71 11.98
N ASP A 307 -20.26 -4.97 11.86
CA ASP A 307 -20.96 -5.73 12.90
C ASP A 307 -20.14 -5.82 14.20
N LEU A 308 -18.83 -5.99 14.06
CA LEU A 308 -17.88 -5.98 15.17
C LEU A 308 -17.52 -4.57 15.69
N LYS A 309 -18.09 -3.52 15.10
CA LYS A 309 -17.81 -2.11 15.43
C LYS A 309 -16.32 -1.72 15.27
N LEU A 310 -15.61 -2.40 14.36
CA LEU A 310 -14.22 -2.13 14.04
C LEU A 310 -14.07 -1.00 13.02
N ILE A 311 -15.13 -0.69 12.26
CA ILE A 311 -15.25 0.49 11.41
C ILE A 311 -16.44 1.35 11.89
N PRO A 312 -16.37 2.70 11.72
CA PRO A 312 -17.33 3.62 12.33
C PRO A 312 -18.69 3.66 11.61
N LYS A 313 -18.77 3.23 10.36
CA LYS A 313 -19.98 3.26 9.53
C LYS A 313 -20.00 2.11 8.53
N ALA A 314 -21.19 1.67 8.15
CA ALA A 314 -21.36 0.76 7.03
C ALA A 314 -20.91 1.42 5.72
N ILE A 315 -20.30 0.65 4.84
CA ILE A 315 -19.84 1.10 3.53
C ILE A 315 -20.39 0.19 2.44
N ARG A 316 -20.42 0.71 1.22
CA ARG A 316 -20.79 -0.05 0.01
C ARG A 316 -19.57 -0.14 -0.92
N ILE A 317 -19.04 -1.33 -1.09
CA ILE A 317 -17.89 -1.58 -1.98
C ILE A 317 -18.19 -1.13 -3.41
N ALA A 318 -19.45 -1.25 -3.85
CA ALA A 318 -19.89 -0.80 -5.18
C ALA A 318 -19.59 0.68 -5.46
N GLU A 319 -19.54 1.54 -4.44
CA GLU A 319 -19.23 2.96 -4.59
C GLU A 319 -17.75 3.23 -4.92
N ALA A 320 -16.89 2.26 -4.63
CA ALA A 320 -15.45 2.31 -4.91
C ALA A 320 -15.04 1.50 -6.15
N LEU A 321 -15.99 0.96 -6.92
CA LEU A 321 -15.67 0.27 -8.17
C LEU A 321 -15.28 1.26 -9.28
N PRO A 322 -14.45 0.84 -10.24
CA PRO A 322 -13.97 1.71 -11.29
C PRO A 322 -15.07 2.07 -12.29
N SER A 323 -14.99 3.25 -12.87
CA SER A 323 -15.78 3.60 -14.05
C SER A 323 -15.36 2.73 -15.25
N ALA A 324 -16.20 2.64 -16.28
CA ALA A 324 -15.90 1.90 -17.51
C ALA A 324 -14.60 2.36 -18.21
N LYS A 325 -14.14 3.59 -17.95
CA LYS A 325 -12.90 4.14 -18.51
C LYS A 325 -11.63 3.58 -17.87
N VAL A 326 -11.72 3.09 -16.64
CA VAL A 326 -10.59 2.62 -15.81
C VAL A 326 -10.63 1.12 -15.61
N ALA A 327 -11.79 0.49 -15.82
CA ALA A 327 -11.96 -0.94 -15.68
C ALA A 327 -11.09 -1.70 -16.70
N LEU A 328 -10.40 -2.75 -16.23
CA LEU A 328 -9.79 -3.72 -17.13
C LEU A 328 -10.89 -4.38 -17.98
N ALA A 329 -10.61 -4.56 -19.26
CA ALA A 329 -11.48 -5.38 -20.12
C ALA A 329 -11.47 -6.84 -19.59
N ASN A 330 -12.65 -7.44 -19.52
CA ASN A 330 -12.82 -8.84 -19.12
C ASN A 330 -12.25 -9.80 -20.17
#